data_e1ba2ddc298732b8756403e838212553
#
_entry.id   e1ba2ddc298732b8756403e838212553
#
_cell.length_a   1.000
_cell.length_b   1.000
_cell.length_c   1.000
_cell.angle_alpha   90.00
_cell.angle_beta   90.00
_cell.angle_gamma   90.00
#
_symmetry.space_group_name_H-M   'P 1'
#
loop_
_entity.id
_entity.type
_entity.pdbx_description
1 polymer ?
#
loop_
_entity_poly.entity_id
_entity_poly.type
_entity_poly.pdbx_seq_one_letter_code
_entity_poly.pdbx_strand_id
1 'polypeptide(L)'
;MTNTTAQRDTAMMPRRIRWGRIVIGAVLLEAVLIAAAVPLLGFVPNPLAPGAQNASGNYTMFFALVTGACFVVGALLGWWVARPLRFQFILHGALTGIVATAIYLAICSIPPTTIPAVVAAYGPFWFFLANGLRIVGATLGASSHARR
;
A
#
# COMPACT_ATOMS: atom_id res chain seq x y z
N MET A 1 -14.49 34.04 40.43
CA MET A 1 -15.41 33.21 39.61
C MET A 1 -14.82 33.10 38.23
N THR A 2 -14.10 32.05 37.97
CA THR A 2 -13.11 31.93 36.88
C THR A 2 -13.64 31.02 35.77
N ASN A 3 -13.57 31.52 34.60
CA ASN A 3 -13.75 31.00 33.25
C ASN A 3 -13.49 29.47 33.02
N THR A 4 -14.39 28.61 33.44
CA THR A 4 -14.36 27.18 33.19
C THR A 4 -15.07 26.78 31.86
N THR A 5 -15.75 27.72 31.24
CA THR A 5 -16.53 27.51 29.99
C THR A 5 -15.68 27.58 28.73
N ALA A 6 -14.62 28.37 28.72
CA ALA A 6 -13.78 28.54 27.51
C ALA A 6 -12.90 27.30 27.15
N GLN A 7 -12.71 26.39 28.11
CA GLN A 7 -11.83 25.23 27.90
C GLN A 7 -12.58 24.00 27.34
N ARG A 8 -13.92 24.00 27.32
CA ARG A 8 -14.73 22.89 26.78
C ARG A 8 -14.95 22.95 25.26
N ASP A 9 -14.87 24.12 24.65
CA ASP A 9 -15.20 24.28 23.24
C ASP A 9 -14.06 23.89 22.27
N THR A 10 -12.83 23.73 22.78
CA THR A 10 -11.70 23.27 21.96
C THR A 10 -11.66 21.74 21.78
N ALA A 11 -12.50 20.99 22.49
CA ALA A 11 -12.44 19.52 22.53
C ALA A 11 -13.21 18.81 21.41
N MET A 12 -14.00 19.51 20.60
CA MET A 12 -14.90 18.89 19.63
C MET A 12 -14.73 19.37 18.17
N MET A 13 -13.51 19.69 17.76
CA MET A 13 -13.32 19.81 16.31
C MET A 13 -13.41 18.42 15.68
N PRO A 14 -14.35 18.18 14.73
CA PRO A 14 -14.48 16.88 14.08
C PRO A 14 -13.14 16.52 13.43
N ARG A 15 -12.57 15.39 13.88
CA ARG A 15 -11.32 14.83 13.35
C ARG A 15 -11.59 14.37 11.91
N ARG A 16 -11.52 15.28 10.95
CA ARG A 16 -11.80 14.98 9.54
C ARG A 16 -10.69 14.13 8.93
N ILE A 17 -11.07 12.97 8.42
CA ILE A 17 -10.19 12.14 7.58
C ILE A 17 -9.93 12.90 6.27
N ARG A 18 -8.67 13.03 5.88
CA ARG A 18 -8.25 13.71 4.64
C ARG A 18 -8.23 12.72 3.47
N TRP A 19 -9.42 12.33 3.01
CA TRP A 19 -9.60 11.34 1.95
C TRP A 19 -8.79 11.64 0.68
N GLY A 20 -8.73 12.89 0.24
CA GLY A 20 -7.96 13.26 -0.95
C GLY A 20 -6.50 12.85 -0.87
N ARG A 21 -5.85 13.01 0.29
CA ARG A 21 -4.44 12.58 0.46
C ARG A 21 -4.30 11.07 0.52
N ILE A 22 -5.24 10.37 1.13
CA ILE A 22 -5.27 8.90 1.19
C ILE A 22 -5.36 8.35 -0.23
N VAL A 23 -6.29 8.83 -1.03
CA VAL A 23 -6.50 8.36 -2.41
C VAL A 23 -5.29 8.70 -3.29
N ILE A 24 -4.77 9.92 -3.23
CA ILE A 24 -3.57 10.31 -3.99
C ILE A 24 -2.38 9.45 -3.58
N GLY A 25 -2.17 9.24 -2.27
CA GLY A 25 -1.10 8.38 -1.76
C GLY A 25 -1.23 6.93 -2.25
N ALA A 26 -2.45 6.39 -2.26
CA ALA A 26 -2.74 5.05 -2.74
C ALA A 26 -2.51 4.90 -4.25
N VAL A 27 -2.96 5.86 -5.05
CA VAL A 27 -2.73 5.87 -6.51
C VAL A 27 -1.24 5.98 -6.82
N LEU A 28 -0.51 6.86 -6.14
CA LEU A 28 0.94 7.00 -6.31
C LEU A 28 1.67 5.72 -5.91
N LEU A 29 1.22 5.03 -4.85
CA LEU A 29 1.80 3.76 -4.41
C LEU A 29 1.72 2.72 -5.55
N GLU A 30 0.54 2.52 -6.12
CA GLU A 30 0.37 1.58 -7.23
C GLU A 30 1.12 2.01 -8.49
N ALA A 31 1.09 3.30 -8.84
CA ALA A 31 1.81 3.80 -10.00
C ALA A 31 3.33 3.57 -9.89
N VAL A 32 3.92 3.82 -8.72
CA VAL A 32 5.35 3.57 -8.47
C VAL A 32 5.66 2.08 -8.50
N LEU A 33 4.81 1.24 -7.90
CA LEU A 33 5.01 -0.22 -7.92
C LEU A 33 4.93 -0.79 -9.34
N ILE A 34 3.95 -0.34 -10.14
CA ILE A 34 3.82 -0.75 -11.55
C ILE A 34 5.04 -0.28 -12.33
N ALA A 35 5.45 0.99 -12.19
CA ALA A 35 6.61 1.53 -12.87
C ALA A 35 7.91 0.81 -12.50
N ALA A 36 8.05 0.35 -11.25
CA ALA A 36 9.19 -0.45 -10.81
C ALA A 36 9.12 -1.91 -11.28
N ALA A 37 7.91 -2.48 -11.39
CA ALA A 37 7.73 -3.86 -11.81
C ALA A 37 7.97 -4.06 -13.32
N VAL A 38 7.58 -3.08 -14.16
CA VAL A 38 7.70 -3.17 -15.63
C VAL A 38 9.12 -3.49 -16.11
N PRO A 39 10.19 -2.80 -15.65
CA PRO A 39 11.55 -3.16 -16.02
C PRO A 39 11.96 -4.55 -15.54
N LEU A 40 11.49 -4.96 -14.36
CA LEU A 40 11.82 -6.26 -13.78
C LEU A 40 11.19 -7.41 -14.58
N LEU A 41 10.03 -7.19 -15.21
CA LEU A 41 9.39 -8.18 -16.08
C LEU A 41 10.22 -8.48 -17.34
N GLY A 42 11.10 -7.57 -17.78
CA GLY A 42 12.04 -7.82 -18.87
C GLY A 42 13.16 -8.80 -18.52
N PHE A 43 13.43 -9.01 -17.24
CA PHE A 43 14.48 -9.92 -16.75
C PHE A 43 13.96 -11.27 -16.24
N VAL A 44 12.65 -11.41 -16.12
CA VAL A 44 12.01 -12.62 -15.61
C VAL A 44 10.98 -13.09 -16.62
N PRO A 45 10.92 -14.40 -16.97
CA PRO A 45 9.88 -14.92 -17.82
C PRO A 45 8.50 -14.53 -17.29
N ASN A 46 7.58 -14.16 -18.18
CA ASN A 46 6.24 -13.71 -17.76
C ASN A 46 5.55 -14.81 -16.91
N PRO A 47 5.27 -14.56 -15.62
CA PRO A 47 4.68 -15.59 -14.75
C PRO A 47 3.26 -15.98 -15.16
N LEU A 48 2.62 -15.17 -16.03
CA LEU A 48 1.31 -15.45 -16.59
C LEU A 48 1.39 -16.21 -17.93
N ALA A 49 2.60 -16.49 -18.45
CA ALA A 49 2.75 -17.25 -19.68
C ALA A 49 2.43 -18.73 -19.45
N PRO A 50 1.82 -19.41 -20.44
CA PRO A 50 1.59 -20.85 -20.37
C PRO A 50 2.90 -21.61 -20.13
N GLY A 51 2.97 -22.46 -19.12
CA GLY A 51 4.16 -23.24 -18.78
C GLY A 51 5.18 -22.56 -17.86
N ALA A 52 4.96 -21.30 -17.48
CA ALA A 52 5.86 -20.56 -16.59
C ALA A 52 6.04 -21.20 -15.20
N GLN A 53 5.09 -22.00 -14.77
CA GLN A 53 5.12 -22.66 -13.44
C GLN A 53 6.31 -23.62 -13.23
N ASN A 54 7.01 -24.02 -14.29
CA ASN A 54 8.17 -24.92 -14.22
C ASN A 54 9.53 -24.21 -14.09
N ALA A 55 9.56 -22.87 -14.11
CA ALA A 55 10.77 -22.06 -14.04
C ALA A 55 11.04 -21.54 -12.62
N SER A 56 11.25 -22.41 -11.66
CA SER A 56 11.10 -22.15 -10.23
C SER A 56 12.13 -21.20 -9.55
N GLY A 57 13.31 -20.98 -10.10
CA GLY A 57 14.38 -20.27 -9.39
C GLY A 57 14.26 -18.74 -9.42
N ASN A 58 13.99 -18.16 -10.57
CA ASN A 58 14.00 -16.68 -10.74
C ASN A 58 12.74 -16.00 -10.21
N TYR A 59 11.63 -16.71 -10.12
CA TYR A 59 10.37 -16.17 -9.63
C TYR A 59 10.38 -15.84 -8.15
N THR A 60 11.00 -16.68 -7.31
CA THR A 60 11.07 -16.41 -5.87
C THR A 60 11.80 -15.11 -5.59
N MET A 61 12.90 -14.85 -6.27
CA MET A 61 13.65 -13.59 -6.15
C MET A 61 12.82 -12.39 -6.63
N PHE A 62 12.15 -12.54 -7.76
CA PHE A 62 11.26 -11.50 -8.29
C PHE A 62 10.15 -11.16 -7.29
N PHE A 63 9.44 -12.17 -6.77
CA PHE A 63 8.37 -11.94 -5.80
C PHE A 63 8.88 -11.36 -4.48
N ALA A 64 10.06 -11.77 -4.03
CA ALA A 64 10.69 -11.18 -2.84
C ALA A 64 11.01 -9.70 -3.05
N LEU A 65 11.55 -9.33 -4.22
CA LEU A 65 11.83 -7.93 -4.57
C LEU A 65 10.57 -7.08 -4.66
N VAL A 66 9.54 -7.57 -5.36
CA VAL A 66 8.24 -6.87 -5.47
C VAL A 66 7.59 -6.72 -4.11
N THR A 67 7.63 -7.76 -3.28
CA THR A 67 7.08 -7.75 -1.93
C THR A 67 7.83 -6.77 -1.03
N GLY A 68 9.17 -6.74 -1.10
CA GLY A 68 10.00 -5.75 -0.41
C GLY A 68 9.72 -4.32 -0.88
N ALA A 69 9.55 -4.12 -2.19
CA ALA A 69 9.17 -2.83 -2.76
C ALA A 69 7.79 -2.37 -2.24
N CYS A 70 6.81 -3.27 -2.12
CA CYS A 70 5.50 -2.96 -1.54
C CYS A 70 5.63 -2.36 -0.12
N PHE A 71 6.51 -2.94 0.70
CA PHE A 71 6.76 -2.43 2.04
C PHE A 71 7.45 -1.05 2.03
N VAL A 72 8.53 -0.90 1.27
CA VAL A 72 9.34 0.33 1.24
C VAL A 72 8.53 1.50 0.66
N VAL A 73 7.90 1.29 -0.50
CA VAL A 73 7.07 2.33 -1.14
C VAL A 73 5.86 2.66 -0.26
N GLY A 74 5.25 1.63 0.35
CA GLY A 74 4.19 1.81 1.34
C GLY A 74 4.64 2.71 2.49
N ALA A 75 5.82 2.44 3.09
CA ALA A 75 6.36 3.23 4.19
C ALA A 75 6.64 4.69 3.79
N LEU A 76 7.24 4.91 2.63
CA LEU A 76 7.52 6.26 2.12
C LEU A 76 6.25 7.07 1.88
N LEU A 77 5.25 6.47 1.26
CA LEU A 77 3.99 7.15 0.97
C LEU A 77 3.10 7.31 2.21
N GLY A 78 3.10 6.34 3.11
CA GLY A 78 2.47 6.48 4.41
C GLY A 78 3.05 7.63 5.22
N TRP A 79 4.38 7.76 5.25
CA TRP A 79 5.07 8.90 5.82
C TRP A 79 4.65 10.21 5.14
N TRP A 80 4.64 10.27 3.81
CA TRP A 80 4.26 11.47 3.07
C TRP A 80 2.80 11.89 3.33
N VAL A 81 1.86 10.93 3.34
CA VAL A 81 0.45 11.16 3.64
C VAL A 81 0.27 11.74 5.05
N ALA A 82 1.02 11.21 6.02
CA ALA A 82 0.92 11.59 7.42
C ALA A 82 1.61 12.94 7.75
N ARG A 83 2.59 13.38 6.95
CA ARG A 83 3.42 14.56 7.21
C ARG A 83 2.67 15.84 7.65
N PRO A 84 1.53 16.23 7.05
CA PRO A 84 0.81 17.44 7.45
C PRO A 84 -0.27 17.19 8.52
N LEU A 85 -0.33 15.98 9.06
CA LEU A 85 -1.34 15.63 10.06
C LEU A 85 -0.80 15.93 11.46
N ARG A 86 -1.71 16.31 12.36
CA ARG A 86 -1.40 16.45 13.79
C ARG A 86 -1.89 15.25 14.60
N PHE A 87 -2.80 14.45 14.05
CA PHE A 87 -3.42 13.29 14.71
C PHE A 87 -3.79 12.22 13.69
N GLN A 88 -4.09 11.03 14.17
CA GLN A 88 -4.59 9.89 13.38
C GLN A 88 -3.61 9.43 12.28
N PHE A 89 -2.31 9.57 12.50
CA PHE A 89 -1.29 9.14 11.54
C PHE A 89 -1.49 7.68 11.12
N ILE A 90 -1.61 6.78 12.11
CA ILE A 90 -1.77 5.34 11.92
C ILE A 90 -3.00 5.05 11.06
N LEU A 91 -4.14 5.69 11.35
CA LEU A 91 -5.37 5.51 10.59
C LEU A 91 -5.19 5.92 9.11
N HIS A 92 -4.55 7.07 8.85
CA HIS A 92 -4.31 7.53 7.49
C HIS A 92 -3.34 6.60 6.75
N GLY A 93 -2.28 6.12 7.40
CA GLY A 93 -1.37 5.13 6.83
C GLY A 93 -2.08 3.82 6.49
N ALA A 94 -2.83 3.27 7.43
CA ALA A 94 -3.59 2.04 7.23
C ALA A 94 -4.62 2.18 6.08
N LEU A 95 -5.39 3.27 6.06
CA LEU A 95 -6.35 3.53 4.99
C LEU A 95 -5.65 3.71 3.63
N THR A 96 -4.47 4.34 3.58
CA THR A 96 -3.69 4.45 2.33
C THR A 96 -3.31 3.06 1.81
N GLY A 97 -2.80 2.18 2.66
CA GLY A 97 -2.46 0.82 2.28
C GLY A 97 -3.68 -0.02 1.85
N ILE A 98 -4.81 0.12 2.56
CA ILE A 98 -6.07 -0.58 2.22
C ILE A 98 -6.61 -0.11 0.86
N VAL A 99 -6.66 1.20 0.63
CA VAL A 99 -7.13 1.77 -0.65
C VAL A 99 -6.19 1.37 -1.80
N ALA A 100 -4.88 1.37 -1.59
CA ALA A 100 -3.92 0.88 -2.59
C ALA A 100 -4.16 -0.59 -2.91
N THR A 101 -4.35 -1.44 -1.91
CA THR A 101 -4.69 -2.86 -2.12
C THR A 101 -6.01 -3.01 -2.91
N ALA A 102 -7.03 -2.20 -2.61
CA ALA A 102 -8.28 -2.22 -3.36
C ALA A 102 -8.10 -1.80 -4.83
N ILE A 103 -7.28 -0.76 -5.09
CA ILE A 103 -6.92 -0.34 -6.46
C ILE A 103 -6.20 -1.48 -7.18
N TYR A 104 -5.22 -2.12 -6.54
CA TYR A 104 -4.50 -3.27 -7.11
C TYR A 104 -5.45 -4.41 -7.47
N LEU A 105 -6.36 -4.79 -6.58
CA LEU A 105 -7.36 -5.84 -6.85
C LEU A 105 -8.29 -5.44 -7.99
N ALA A 106 -8.68 -4.18 -8.08
CA ALA A 106 -9.49 -3.68 -9.19
C ALA A 106 -8.74 -3.80 -10.53
N ILE A 107 -7.44 -3.43 -10.57
CA ILE A 107 -6.59 -3.60 -11.75
C ILE A 107 -6.48 -5.07 -12.15
N CYS A 108 -6.26 -5.98 -11.18
CA CYS A 108 -6.18 -7.42 -11.43
C CYS A 108 -7.51 -8.03 -11.92
N SER A 109 -8.63 -7.33 -11.75
CA SER A 109 -9.95 -7.76 -12.20
C SER A 109 -10.29 -7.33 -13.63
N ILE A 110 -9.43 -6.52 -14.28
CA ILE A 110 -9.63 -6.07 -15.66
C ILE A 110 -9.26 -7.22 -16.62
N PRO A 111 -10.19 -7.66 -17.50
CA PRO A 111 -9.89 -8.70 -18.48
C PRO A 111 -8.69 -8.34 -19.37
N PRO A 112 -7.86 -9.30 -19.78
CA PRO A 112 -8.00 -10.77 -19.64
C PRO A 112 -7.53 -11.35 -18.30
N THR A 113 -7.05 -10.55 -17.36
CA THR A 113 -6.63 -11.03 -16.05
C THR A 113 -7.81 -11.24 -15.10
N THR A 114 -7.63 -12.13 -14.15
CA THR A 114 -8.58 -12.35 -13.05
C THR A 114 -7.81 -12.54 -11.75
N ILE A 115 -8.42 -12.17 -10.62
CA ILE A 115 -7.77 -12.35 -9.30
C ILE A 115 -7.33 -13.82 -9.10
N PRO A 116 -8.13 -14.85 -9.38
CA PRO A 116 -7.68 -16.24 -9.26
C PRO A 116 -6.45 -16.57 -10.11
N ALA A 117 -6.38 -16.05 -11.35
CA ALA A 117 -5.22 -16.28 -12.22
C ALA A 117 -3.95 -15.60 -11.66
N VAL A 118 -4.08 -14.39 -11.14
CA VAL A 118 -2.98 -13.67 -10.50
C VAL A 118 -2.51 -14.41 -9.23
N VAL A 119 -3.44 -14.85 -8.38
CA VAL A 119 -3.11 -15.63 -7.17
C VAL A 119 -2.43 -16.95 -7.54
N ALA A 120 -2.88 -17.63 -8.59
CA ALA A 120 -2.25 -18.86 -9.07
C ALA A 120 -0.82 -18.62 -9.59
N ALA A 121 -0.61 -17.53 -10.34
CA ALA A 121 0.71 -17.18 -10.90
C ALA A 121 1.72 -16.75 -9.83
N TYR A 122 1.30 -15.95 -8.87
CA TYR A 122 2.16 -15.46 -7.78
C TYR A 122 2.35 -16.47 -6.65
N GLY A 123 1.42 -17.40 -6.51
CA GLY A 123 1.25 -18.23 -5.33
C GLY A 123 0.55 -17.46 -4.20
N PRO A 124 -0.33 -18.14 -3.45
CA PRO A 124 -1.13 -17.49 -2.39
C PRO A 124 -0.27 -16.77 -1.36
N PHE A 125 0.84 -17.39 -0.94
CA PHE A 125 1.74 -16.83 0.05
C PHE A 125 2.27 -15.44 -0.36
N TRP A 126 2.88 -15.32 -1.53
CA TRP A 126 3.45 -14.06 -2.01
C TRP A 126 2.38 -13.01 -2.27
N PHE A 127 1.23 -13.42 -2.79
CA PHE A 127 0.11 -12.52 -3.03
C PHE A 127 -0.39 -11.85 -1.74
N PHE A 128 -0.68 -12.65 -0.71
CA PHE A 128 -1.17 -12.12 0.56
C PHE A 128 -0.07 -11.35 1.32
N LEU A 129 1.17 -11.81 1.26
CA LEU A 129 2.30 -11.13 1.89
C LEU A 129 2.53 -9.74 1.29
N ALA A 130 2.54 -9.61 -0.04
CA ALA A 130 2.74 -8.32 -0.70
C ALA A 130 1.62 -7.32 -0.35
N ASN A 131 0.37 -7.77 -0.37
CA ASN A 131 -0.77 -6.92 0.02
C ASN A 131 -0.75 -6.55 1.50
N GLY A 132 -0.40 -7.48 2.38
CA GLY A 132 -0.21 -7.21 3.80
C GLY A 132 0.91 -6.20 4.06
N LEU A 133 2.05 -6.33 3.38
CA LEU A 133 3.19 -5.42 3.53
C LEU A 133 2.93 -4.02 2.98
N ARG A 134 2.04 -3.82 2.00
CA ARG A 134 1.55 -2.48 1.61
C ARG A 134 0.91 -1.77 2.79
N ILE A 135 0.00 -2.46 3.49
CA ILE A 135 -0.74 -1.91 4.61
C ILE A 135 0.20 -1.65 5.80
N VAL A 136 1.03 -2.64 6.14
CA VAL A 136 1.99 -2.54 7.25
C VAL A 136 3.01 -1.43 6.98
N GLY A 137 3.60 -1.39 5.78
CA GLY A 137 4.55 -0.36 5.37
C GLY A 137 3.94 1.04 5.50
N ALA A 138 2.76 1.27 4.90
CA ALA A 138 2.08 2.56 4.97
C ALA A 138 1.73 2.97 6.41
N THR A 139 1.33 2.02 7.23
CA THR A 139 1.03 2.25 8.66
C THR A 139 2.28 2.63 9.45
N LEU A 140 3.38 1.89 9.27
CA LEU A 140 4.65 2.15 9.94
C LEU A 140 5.28 3.47 9.47
N GLY A 141 5.23 3.75 8.17
CA GLY A 141 5.70 5.03 7.65
C GLY A 141 4.94 6.21 8.26
N ALA A 142 3.63 6.10 8.37
CA ALA A 142 2.79 7.12 9.00
C ALA A 142 3.07 7.26 10.50
N SER A 143 3.31 6.16 11.21
CA SER A 143 3.57 6.16 12.66
C SER A 143 4.88 6.85 13.05
N SER A 144 5.84 6.99 12.12
CA SER A 144 7.10 7.69 12.37
C SER A 144 6.90 9.18 12.74
N HIS A 145 5.77 9.77 12.39
CA HIS A 145 5.38 11.13 12.80
C HIS A 145 4.85 11.23 14.23
N ALA A 146 4.38 10.14 14.81
CA ALA A 146 3.87 10.13 16.18
C ALA A 146 4.97 10.33 17.25
N ARG A 147 6.24 10.19 16.85
CA ARG A 147 7.41 10.28 17.74
C ARG A 147 8.08 11.65 17.76
N ARG A 148 7.53 12.64 17.05
CA ARG A 148 8.00 14.02 17.01
C ARG A 148 6.96 14.95 17.63
#